data_d0d46a00014c4ff4a72d500ffdb76fe2
#
_entry.id   d0d46a00014c4ff4a72d500ffdb76fe2
#
_cell.length_a   1.000
_cell.length_b   1.000
_cell.length_c   1.000
_cell.angle_alpha   90.00
_cell.angle_beta   90.00
_cell.angle_gamma   90.00
#
_symmetry.space_group_name_H-M   'P 1'
#
loop_
_entity.id
_entity.type
_entity.pdbx_description
1 polymer ?
#
loop_
_entity_poly.entity_id
_entity_poly.type
_entity_poly.pdbx_seq_one_letter_code
_entity_poly.pdbx_strand_id
1 'polypeptide(L)'
;MAAAAERPRGGVRLVLGADAVIAAWVGSRIGIADFGPSAAIGIAEGGRLVAGVVYSAWRPSPGSLEMSVAALTPRWCCRRVLAALFGYPFGQLGAGRAQATVRRGNRSARRFVERLGFRYEGMARAAWPTGEDAAVYAMLRHECRWVGDQGSGIRCPIPDP
;
A
#
# COMPACT_ATOMS: atom_id res chain seq x y z
N MET A 1 -32.38 28.82 -15.22
CA MET A 1 -31.84 27.57 -15.81
C MET A 1 -30.56 27.25 -15.05
N ALA A 2 -30.64 26.33 -14.12
CA ALA A 2 -29.47 25.88 -13.37
C ALA A 2 -28.69 24.91 -14.25
N ALA A 3 -27.43 25.23 -14.55
CA ALA A 3 -26.49 24.35 -15.20
C ALA A 3 -26.26 23.13 -14.29
N ALA A 4 -26.69 21.97 -14.74
CA ALA A 4 -26.38 20.69 -14.10
C ALA A 4 -24.85 20.54 -14.10
N ALA A 5 -24.25 20.60 -12.91
CA ALA A 5 -22.85 20.29 -12.71
C ALA A 5 -22.64 18.81 -13.13
N GLU A 6 -22.06 18.62 -14.29
CA GLU A 6 -21.63 17.32 -14.79
C GLU A 6 -20.65 16.74 -13.77
N ARG A 7 -21.07 15.68 -13.07
CA ARG A 7 -20.18 14.93 -12.18
C ARG A 7 -19.08 14.32 -13.06
N PRO A 8 -17.82 14.65 -12.84
CA PRO A 8 -16.75 14.03 -13.60
C PRO A 8 -16.84 12.52 -13.40
N ARG A 9 -16.94 11.78 -14.48
CA ARG A 9 -16.80 10.32 -14.51
C ARG A 9 -15.34 9.98 -14.28
N GLY A 10 -14.85 10.31 -13.07
CA GLY A 10 -13.45 10.12 -12.69
C GLY A 10 -13.27 8.76 -12.07
N GLY A 11 -12.80 7.79 -12.85
CA GLY A 11 -12.20 6.58 -12.30
C GLY A 11 -10.98 6.94 -11.44
N VAL A 12 -10.59 6.03 -10.54
CA VAL A 12 -9.36 6.20 -9.75
C VAL A 12 -8.13 6.15 -10.66
N ARG A 13 -7.13 6.98 -10.35
CA ARG A 13 -5.84 7.03 -11.04
C ARG A 13 -4.69 6.87 -10.05
N LEU A 14 -3.58 6.32 -10.51
CA LEU A 14 -2.34 6.25 -9.73
C LEU A 14 -1.64 7.60 -9.75
N VAL A 15 -1.03 7.95 -8.62
CA VAL A 15 -0.17 9.12 -8.43
C VAL A 15 1.22 8.60 -8.09
N LEU A 16 2.19 8.92 -8.92
CA LEU A 16 3.58 8.50 -8.83
C LEU A 16 4.50 9.71 -8.74
N GLY A 17 5.71 9.53 -8.19
CA GLY A 17 6.71 10.60 -8.11
C GLY A 17 6.39 11.69 -7.07
N ALA A 18 5.48 11.43 -6.15
CA ALA A 18 5.12 12.31 -5.04
C ALA A 18 5.30 11.62 -3.68
N ASP A 19 6.37 10.83 -3.55
CA ASP A 19 6.62 9.91 -2.44
C ASP A 19 6.50 10.60 -1.08
N ALA A 20 7.19 11.72 -0.87
CA ALA A 20 7.16 12.44 0.39
C ALA A 20 5.76 12.95 0.76
N VAL A 21 5.00 13.45 -0.21
CA VAL A 21 3.63 13.95 0.01
C VAL A 21 2.69 12.80 0.35
N ILE A 22 2.80 11.70 -0.38
CA ILE A 22 1.98 10.50 -0.16
C ILE A 22 2.33 9.86 1.19
N ALA A 23 3.62 9.73 1.51
CA ALA A 23 4.08 9.19 2.79
C ALA A 23 3.57 10.04 3.97
N ALA A 24 3.67 11.38 3.89
CA ALA A 24 3.13 12.27 4.91
C ALA A 24 1.61 12.12 5.05
N TRP A 25 0.90 11.99 3.92
CA TRP A 25 -0.55 11.78 3.92
C TRP A 25 -0.96 10.44 4.55
N VAL A 26 -0.25 9.36 4.24
CA VAL A 26 -0.46 8.03 4.85
C VAL A 26 -0.12 8.08 6.33
N GLY A 27 1.07 8.58 6.67
CA GLY A 27 1.58 8.64 8.04
C GLY A 27 0.65 9.39 9.00
N SER A 28 0.10 10.53 8.56
CA SER A 28 -0.85 11.31 9.35
C SER A 28 -2.14 10.53 9.70
N ARG A 29 -2.50 9.53 8.92
CA ARG A 29 -3.71 8.72 9.11
C ARG A 29 -3.49 7.46 9.94
N ILE A 30 -2.29 6.93 9.92
CA ILE A 30 -1.97 5.71 10.66
C ILE A 30 -1.10 5.96 11.91
N GLY A 31 -0.73 7.23 12.16
CA GLY A 31 0.05 7.62 13.35
C GLY A 31 1.54 7.30 13.23
N ILE A 32 2.09 7.30 12.02
CA ILE A 32 3.54 7.12 11.77
C ILE A 32 4.10 8.44 11.27
N ALA A 33 5.04 9.01 12.02
CA ALA A 33 5.61 10.32 11.69
C ALA A 33 6.66 10.24 10.56
N ASP A 34 7.42 9.15 10.51
CA ASP A 34 8.50 8.95 9.53
C ASP A 34 8.62 7.48 9.16
N PHE A 35 8.70 7.20 7.88
CA PHE A 35 8.91 5.85 7.32
C PHE A 35 10.39 5.57 6.99
N GLY A 36 11.27 6.56 7.18
CA GLY A 36 12.63 6.49 6.66
C GLY A 36 12.68 6.47 5.13
N PRO A 37 13.75 5.94 4.53
CA PRO A 37 13.83 5.75 3.09
C PRO A 37 12.65 4.93 2.58
N SER A 38 11.83 5.51 1.72
CA SER A 38 10.59 4.88 1.26
C SER A 38 10.20 5.36 -0.14
N ALA A 39 9.47 4.50 -0.86
CA ALA A 39 8.73 4.86 -2.05
C ALA A 39 7.23 4.86 -1.75
N ALA A 40 6.44 5.55 -2.53
CA ALA A 40 5.00 5.58 -2.31
C ALA A 40 4.19 5.66 -3.63
N ILE A 41 3.03 5.03 -3.61
CA ILE A 41 2.05 5.13 -4.68
C ILE A 41 0.76 5.68 -4.09
N GLY A 42 0.30 6.80 -4.64
CA GLY A 42 -0.99 7.38 -4.31
C GLY A 42 -2.09 6.91 -5.25
N ILE A 43 -3.31 6.92 -4.78
CA ILE A 43 -4.52 6.70 -5.56
C ILE A 43 -5.40 7.93 -5.40
N ALA A 44 -5.75 8.57 -6.52
CA ALA A 44 -6.57 9.77 -6.55
C ALA A 44 -7.88 9.56 -7.28
N GLU A 45 -8.93 10.18 -6.79
CA GLU A 45 -10.24 10.30 -7.42
C GLU A 45 -10.64 11.78 -7.43
N GLY A 46 -11.06 12.30 -8.57
CA GLY A 46 -11.43 13.71 -8.69
C GLY A 46 -10.33 14.72 -8.31
N GLY A 47 -9.06 14.35 -8.52
CA GLY A 47 -7.92 15.20 -8.19
C GLY A 47 -7.48 15.18 -6.72
N ARG A 48 -8.11 14.37 -5.88
CA ARG A 48 -7.77 14.22 -4.43
C ARG A 48 -7.24 12.83 -4.14
N LEU A 49 -6.26 12.72 -3.25
CA LEU A 49 -5.83 11.43 -2.72
C LEU A 49 -6.96 10.80 -1.92
N VAL A 50 -7.30 9.56 -2.29
CA VAL A 50 -8.30 8.72 -1.60
C VAL A 50 -7.67 7.51 -0.94
N ALA A 51 -6.48 7.11 -1.37
CA ALA A 51 -5.66 6.09 -0.74
C ALA A 51 -4.18 6.32 -1.05
N GLY A 52 -3.31 5.70 -0.27
CA GLY A 52 -1.87 5.68 -0.50
C GLY A 52 -1.24 4.46 0.12
N VAL A 53 -0.17 3.99 -0.50
CA VAL A 53 0.68 2.89 -0.04
C VAL A 53 2.10 3.40 0.04
N VAL A 54 2.75 3.15 1.18
CA VAL A 54 4.17 3.44 1.41
C VAL A 54 4.91 2.12 1.51
N TYR A 55 6.00 2.02 0.81
CA TYR A 55 6.93 0.89 0.79
C TYR A 55 8.19 1.32 1.52
N SER A 56 8.46 0.76 2.66
CA SER A 56 9.58 1.13 3.54
C SER A 56 10.36 -0.09 4.00
N ALA A 57 11.43 0.14 4.76
CA ALA A 57 12.28 -0.90 5.33
C ALA A 57 12.77 -1.93 4.30
N TRP A 58 13.12 -1.47 3.09
CA TRP A 58 13.66 -2.33 2.04
C TRP A 58 14.97 -2.99 2.47
N ARG A 59 15.02 -4.31 2.37
CA ARG A 59 16.21 -5.13 2.62
C ARG A 59 16.50 -5.98 1.38
N PRO A 60 17.52 -5.65 0.59
CA PRO A 60 17.86 -6.39 -0.63
C PRO A 60 18.15 -7.87 -0.37
N SER A 61 18.69 -8.21 0.79
CA SER A 61 18.87 -9.58 1.27
C SER A 61 18.15 -9.73 2.61
N PRO A 62 17.14 -10.57 2.75
CA PRO A 62 16.62 -11.60 1.80
C PRO A 62 15.60 -11.12 0.75
N GLY A 63 15.46 -9.82 0.50
CA GLY A 63 14.45 -9.28 -0.41
C GLY A 63 13.10 -9.09 0.27
N SER A 64 13.05 -8.20 1.27
CA SER A 64 11.83 -7.94 2.03
C SER A 64 11.59 -6.44 2.23
N LEU A 65 10.32 -6.07 2.34
CA LEU A 65 9.91 -4.70 2.64
C LEU A 65 8.63 -4.69 3.46
N GLU A 66 8.30 -3.51 3.99
CA GLU A 66 7.04 -3.25 4.68
C GLU A 66 6.11 -2.40 3.81
N MET A 67 4.83 -2.74 3.79
CA MET A 67 3.77 -1.99 3.11
C MET A 67 2.84 -1.36 4.14
N SER A 68 2.73 -0.04 4.14
CA SER A 68 1.80 0.73 4.96
C SER A 68 0.73 1.36 4.10
N VAL A 69 -0.53 1.22 4.47
CA VAL A 69 -1.68 1.65 3.68
C VAL A 69 -2.62 2.52 4.48
N ALA A 70 -3.07 3.63 3.89
CA ALA A 70 -4.20 4.39 4.38
C ALA A 70 -5.21 4.64 3.25
N ALA A 71 -6.49 4.63 3.57
CA ALA A 71 -7.55 4.86 2.59
C ALA A 71 -8.76 5.53 3.23
N LEU A 72 -9.44 6.39 2.46
CA LEU A 72 -10.69 7.08 2.86
C LEU A 72 -11.95 6.32 2.44
N THR A 73 -11.83 5.44 1.44
CA THR A 73 -12.94 4.71 0.84
C THR A 73 -12.44 3.39 0.29
N PRO A 74 -13.24 2.32 0.26
CA PRO A 74 -12.84 1.05 -0.35
C PRO A 74 -12.87 1.07 -1.89
N ARG A 75 -13.43 2.09 -2.53
CA ARG A 75 -13.62 2.15 -3.99
C ARG A 75 -12.31 2.13 -4.80
N TRP A 76 -11.20 2.51 -4.20
CA TRP A 76 -9.90 2.48 -4.84
C TRP A 76 -9.38 1.06 -5.10
N CYS A 77 -9.87 0.08 -4.32
CA CYS A 77 -9.36 -1.29 -4.27
C CYS A 77 -9.92 -2.13 -5.44
N CYS A 78 -9.52 -1.81 -6.66
CA CYS A 78 -9.84 -2.61 -7.84
C CYS A 78 -8.62 -3.41 -8.32
N ARG A 79 -8.86 -4.48 -9.11
CA ARG A 79 -7.81 -5.40 -9.57
C ARG A 79 -6.65 -4.68 -10.28
N ARG A 80 -6.95 -3.67 -11.11
CA ARG A 80 -5.93 -2.89 -11.82
C ARG A 80 -5.01 -2.14 -10.87
N VAL A 81 -5.58 -1.49 -9.84
CA VAL A 81 -4.80 -0.78 -8.83
C VAL A 81 -3.96 -1.74 -8.01
N LEU A 82 -4.56 -2.85 -7.56
CA LEU A 82 -3.83 -3.87 -6.79
C LEU A 82 -2.69 -4.49 -7.59
N ALA A 83 -2.88 -4.74 -8.88
CA ALA A 83 -1.82 -5.23 -9.76
C ALA A 83 -0.62 -4.25 -9.82
N ALA A 84 -0.89 -2.95 -9.87
CA ALA A 84 0.17 -1.94 -9.83
C ALA A 84 0.86 -1.86 -8.46
N LEU A 85 0.08 -1.87 -7.37
CA LEU A 85 0.60 -1.78 -6.01
C LEU A 85 1.48 -2.99 -5.62
N PHE A 86 1.13 -4.19 -6.05
CA PHE A 86 1.94 -5.39 -5.82
C PHE A 86 2.99 -5.63 -6.91
N GLY A 87 2.80 -5.05 -8.09
CA GLY A 87 3.78 -5.06 -9.18
C GLY A 87 5.07 -4.33 -8.82
N TYR A 88 5.00 -3.29 -8.02
CA TYR A 88 6.19 -2.57 -7.55
C TYR A 88 7.09 -3.47 -6.68
N PRO A 89 6.67 -3.98 -5.53
CA PRO A 89 7.55 -4.79 -4.69
C PRO A 89 7.93 -6.13 -5.32
N PHE A 90 6.99 -6.88 -5.88
CA PHE A 90 7.25 -8.23 -6.37
C PHE A 90 7.77 -8.29 -7.80
N GLY A 91 7.41 -7.32 -8.63
CA GLY A 91 7.84 -7.23 -10.02
C GLY A 91 9.09 -6.36 -10.19
N GLN A 92 9.03 -5.11 -9.79
CA GLN A 92 10.10 -4.13 -10.05
C GLN A 92 11.28 -4.30 -9.09
N LEU A 93 11.03 -4.37 -7.77
CA LEU A 93 12.10 -4.57 -6.78
C LEU A 93 12.55 -6.03 -6.66
N GLY A 94 11.78 -6.99 -7.16
CA GLY A 94 12.10 -8.40 -7.03
C GLY A 94 12.02 -8.93 -5.60
N ALA A 95 11.24 -8.29 -4.73
CA ALA A 95 11.04 -8.73 -3.36
C ALA A 95 10.49 -10.16 -3.32
N GLY A 96 10.98 -10.95 -2.38
CA GLY A 96 10.42 -12.27 -2.08
C GLY A 96 9.29 -12.20 -1.06
N ARG A 97 9.24 -11.11 -0.27
CA ARG A 97 8.35 -10.96 0.87
C ARG A 97 7.91 -9.50 1.05
N ALA A 98 6.62 -9.30 1.24
CA ALA A 98 6.05 -8.04 1.72
C ALA A 98 5.41 -8.25 3.10
N GLN A 99 5.66 -7.34 4.03
CA GLN A 99 5.11 -7.36 5.38
C GLN A 99 4.11 -6.23 5.55
N ALA A 100 3.09 -6.46 6.35
CA ALA A 100 2.17 -5.42 6.83
C ALA A 100 2.01 -5.57 8.34
N THR A 101 2.14 -4.46 9.05
CA THR A 101 1.95 -4.42 10.50
C THR A 101 0.68 -3.63 10.79
N VAL A 102 -0.23 -4.20 11.56
CA VAL A 102 -1.55 -3.63 11.83
C VAL A 102 -1.78 -3.56 13.33
N ARG A 103 -2.16 -2.39 13.84
CA ARG A 103 -2.52 -2.21 15.24
C ARG A 103 -3.54 -3.27 15.68
N ARG A 104 -3.30 -3.92 16.82
CA ARG A 104 -4.11 -5.05 17.33
C ARG A 104 -5.61 -4.78 17.31
N GLY A 105 -6.02 -3.59 17.76
CA GLY A 105 -7.41 -3.19 17.84
C GLY A 105 -8.08 -2.84 16.51
N ASN A 106 -7.30 -2.65 15.42
CA ASN A 106 -7.86 -2.29 14.12
C ASN A 106 -8.35 -3.52 13.34
N ARG A 107 -9.51 -4.04 13.74
CA ARG A 107 -10.12 -5.24 13.14
C ARG A 107 -10.42 -5.05 11.64
N SER A 108 -10.81 -3.84 11.23
CA SER A 108 -11.11 -3.56 9.83
C SER A 108 -9.88 -3.68 8.94
N ALA A 109 -8.76 -3.09 9.35
CA ALA A 109 -7.50 -3.20 8.63
C ALA A 109 -6.96 -4.64 8.63
N ARG A 110 -7.09 -5.37 9.73
CA ARG A 110 -6.69 -6.79 9.81
C ARG A 110 -7.45 -7.63 8.78
N ARG A 111 -8.78 -7.51 8.73
CA ARG A 111 -9.60 -8.19 7.71
C ARG A 111 -9.25 -7.77 6.29
N PHE A 112 -8.89 -6.50 6.11
CA PHE A 112 -8.52 -5.99 4.80
C PHE A 112 -7.22 -6.64 4.29
N VAL A 113 -6.15 -6.67 5.09
CA VAL A 113 -4.89 -7.30 4.69
C VAL A 113 -5.03 -8.81 4.46
N GLU A 114 -5.86 -9.50 5.26
CA GLU A 114 -6.19 -10.92 5.07
C GLU A 114 -6.90 -11.15 3.73
N ARG A 115 -7.86 -10.29 3.35
CA ARG A 115 -8.54 -10.36 2.05
C ARG A 115 -7.61 -10.08 0.87
N LEU A 116 -6.59 -9.26 1.06
CA LEU A 116 -5.55 -9.04 0.05
C LEU A 116 -4.70 -10.29 -0.18
N GLY A 117 -4.65 -11.19 0.78
CA GLY A 117 -3.88 -12.44 0.70
C GLY A 117 -2.69 -12.51 1.65
N PHE A 118 -2.52 -11.52 2.54
CA PHE A 118 -1.51 -11.59 3.59
C PHE A 118 -1.92 -12.63 4.64
N ARG A 119 -0.94 -13.34 5.15
CA ARG A 119 -1.11 -14.34 6.22
C ARG A 119 -0.62 -13.78 7.55
N TYR A 120 -1.38 -14.07 8.60
CA TYR A 120 -1.00 -13.72 9.97
C TYR A 120 0.21 -14.55 10.42
N GLU A 121 1.23 -13.90 10.99
CA GLU A 121 2.45 -14.54 11.47
C GLU A 121 2.65 -14.42 12.97
N GLY A 122 2.01 -13.47 13.61
CA GLY A 122 2.15 -13.30 15.06
C GLY A 122 1.79 -11.91 15.57
N MET A 123 1.97 -11.74 16.86
CA MET A 123 1.74 -10.48 17.57
C MET A 123 3.08 -9.92 18.06
N ALA A 124 3.41 -8.72 17.61
CA ALA A 124 4.54 -7.96 18.13
C ALA A 124 4.07 -7.08 19.29
N ARG A 125 4.61 -7.32 20.48
CA ARG A 125 4.23 -6.58 21.70
C ARG A 125 4.80 -5.17 21.66
N ALA A 126 3.98 -4.18 22.05
CA ALA A 126 4.35 -2.76 22.12
C ALA A 126 4.98 -2.22 20.82
N ALA A 127 4.60 -2.76 19.67
CA ALA A 127 5.20 -2.44 18.37
C ALA A 127 4.53 -1.27 17.65
N TRP A 128 3.41 -0.77 18.16
CA TRP A 128 2.78 0.43 17.62
C TRP A 128 3.32 1.69 18.31
N PRO A 129 3.43 2.87 17.65
CA PRO A 129 3.98 4.09 18.25
C PRO A 129 3.34 4.51 19.57
N THR A 130 2.06 4.16 19.79
CA THR A 130 1.34 4.42 21.05
C THR A 130 1.58 3.37 22.14
N GLY A 131 2.46 2.39 21.90
CA GLY A 131 2.73 1.30 22.83
C GLY A 131 1.76 0.13 22.78
N GLU A 132 0.83 0.13 21.84
CA GLU A 132 -0.08 -1.00 21.60
C GLU A 132 0.63 -2.15 20.88
N ASP A 133 0.11 -3.36 21.05
CA ASP A 133 0.54 -4.51 20.27
C ASP A 133 0.12 -4.38 18.83
N ALA A 134 0.89 -4.96 17.93
CA ALA A 134 0.60 -4.99 16.51
C ALA A 134 0.61 -6.42 15.95
N ALA A 135 -0.38 -6.72 15.15
CA ALA A 135 -0.45 -7.96 14.41
C ALA A 135 0.44 -7.87 13.17
N VAL A 136 1.33 -8.84 12.99
CA VAL A 136 2.25 -8.94 11.85
C VAL A 136 1.66 -9.90 10.82
N TYR A 137 1.63 -9.45 9.60
CA TYR A 137 1.18 -10.19 8.43
C TYR A 137 2.25 -10.18 7.36
N ALA A 138 2.32 -11.22 6.55
CA ALA A 138 3.19 -11.23 5.40
C ALA A 138 2.54 -11.91 4.19
N MET A 139 3.07 -11.56 3.02
CA MET A 139 2.74 -12.18 1.74
C MET A 139 4.05 -12.51 1.04
N LEU A 140 4.22 -13.75 0.63
CA LEU A 140 5.33 -14.17 -0.20
C LEU A 140 4.99 -13.95 -1.68
N ARG A 141 6.02 -13.69 -2.50
CA ARG A 141 5.83 -13.42 -3.92
C ARG A 141 4.96 -14.46 -4.63
N HIS A 142 5.20 -15.74 -4.39
CA HIS A 142 4.44 -16.83 -5.02
C HIS A 142 3.00 -16.97 -4.50
N GLU A 143 2.66 -16.32 -3.39
CA GLU A 143 1.28 -16.26 -2.85
C GLU A 143 0.48 -15.10 -3.42
N CYS A 144 1.15 -14.13 -4.06
CA CYS A 144 0.52 -12.91 -4.56
C CYS A 144 -0.31 -13.17 -5.82
N ARG A 145 -1.63 -13.14 -5.70
CA ARG A 145 -2.56 -13.33 -6.81
C ARG A 145 -2.78 -12.10 -7.69
N TRP A 146 -2.17 -10.96 -7.31
CA TRP A 146 -2.37 -9.69 -8.00
C TRP A 146 -1.35 -9.45 -9.10
N VAL A 147 -0.21 -10.09 -9.01
CA VAL A 147 0.85 -10.08 -10.02
C VAL A 147 0.69 -11.35 -10.84
N GLY A 148 0.23 -11.24 -12.08
CA GLY A 148 0.09 -12.38 -12.97
C GLY A 148 1.46 -12.94 -13.37
N ASP A 149 1.48 -14.20 -13.79
CA ASP A 149 2.68 -14.95 -14.27
C ASP A 149 3.27 -14.40 -15.58
N GLN A 150 2.67 -13.38 -16.13
CA GLN A 150 3.10 -12.69 -17.33
C GLN A 150 3.83 -11.41 -16.96
N GLY A 151 5.14 -11.41 -17.18
CA GLY A 151 5.98 -10.23 -17.21
C GLY A 151 5.56 -9.22 -18.29
N SER A 152 4.32 -8.80 -18.30
CA SER A 152 3.85 -7.71 -19.14
C SER A 152 3.86 -6.40 -18.35
N GLY A 153 4.98 -5.79 -18.33
CA GLY A 153 5.34 -4.43 -18.62
C GLY A 153 4.36 -3.32 -18.29
N ILE A 154 3.84 -3.25 -17.03
CA ILE A 154 3.59 -1.93 -16.48
C ILE A 154 4.85 -1.59 -15.70
N ARG A 155 5.83 -1.02 -16.38
CA ARG A 155 6.94 -0.36 -15.71
C ARG A 155 6.34 0.77 -14.90
N CYS A 156 6.27 0.56 -13.59
CA CYS A 156 6.01 1.66 -12.68
C CYS A 156 7.24 2.58 -12.75
N PRO A 157 7.11 3.85 -13.11
CA PRO A 157 8.24 4.77 -13.24
C PRO A 157 8.72 5.27 -11.86
N ILE A 158 8.72 4.41 -10.85
CA ILE A 158 9.28 4.72 -9.55
C ILE A 158 10.77 4.38 -9.63
N PRO A 159 11.69 5.34 -9.37
CA PRO A 159 13.10 5.05 -9.31
C PRO A 159 13.40 4.02 -8.23
N ASP A 160 14.41 3.18 -8.45
CA ASP A 160 14.94 2.31 -7.43
C ASP A 160 15.41 3.15 -6.22
N PRO A 161 15.22 2.69 -4.99
CA PRO A 161 15.60 3.40 -3.78
C PRO A 161 17.10 3.57 -3.63
#